data_16b4cc828e100ac7b328fef66b01c4d3
#
_entry.id   16b4cc828e100ac7b328fef66b01c4d3
#
_cell.length_a   1.000
_cell.length_b   1.000
_cell.length_c   1.000
_cell.angle_alpha   90.00
_cell.angle_beta   90.00
_cell.angle_gamma   90.00
#
_symmetry.space_group_name_H-M   'P 1'
#
loop_
_entity.id
_entity.type
_entity.pdbx_description
1 polymer ?
#
loop_
_entity_poly.entity_id
_entity_poly.type
_entity_poly.pdbx_seq_one_letter_code
_entity_poly.pdbx_strand_id
1 'polypeptide(L)'
;MRRRETLYLVVSLDVEEEGLFGGRYARRAPRVTNTAQLSRLAPLLERGVRPTLFCAHSVLTDPASRAILARLRDMSGAEIGAHLHHWNTPPLGLDSHASGQSDMAEAADVTNSVPAASVPAALMAAKLDTLFQVGEDFQGAPLTSFRMGRWDLHRAHWPLLARAGVLCDASVRPLHCAKTGADGVAAGPDHFNAPSDPYWVPVEGKHIFEVPLTVTPLLRPLPKMLRALPDGPDSWGRAVRASLRHWGALALLPVEHPLWAMRAVTSLFAARGGRVLSLTWHSSEMLPGGAPHLPDAASVERLMTKIEAYLDWLHAHWEVRCLTMDGLRRELGSSAACPRSDVACDWTTGAEQEKESGQGGTTWGSDRGEPA
;
A
#
# COMPACT_ATOMS: atom_id res chain seq x y z
N MET A 1 16.66 21.79 29.39
CA MET A 1 16.27 21.46 27.99
C MET A 1 15.22 20.37 28.06
N ARG A 2 14.01 20.58 27.51
CA ARG A 2 13.04 19.49 27.35
C ARG A 2 13.66 18.47 26.37
N ARG A 3 13.65 17.20 26.73
CA ARG A 3 14.07 16.12 25.84
C ARG A 3 13.15 16.17 24.61
N ARG A 4 13.71 16.22 23.41
CA ARG A 4 12.90 16.15 22.18
C ARG A 4 12.21 14.79 22.16
N GLU A 5 10.97 14.76 21.74
CA GLU A 5 10.26 13.49 21.53
C GLU A 5 10.89 12.75 20.36
N THR A 6 11.07 11.45 20.52
CA THR A 6 11.62 10.59 19.47
C THR A 6 10.51 10.19 18.51
N LEU A 7 10.70 10.43 17.22
CA LEU A 7 9.89 9.91 16.14
C LEU A 7 10.69 8.89 15.33
N TYR A 8 10.05 7.80 14.99
CA TYR A 8 10.58 6.84 14.04
C TYR A 8 10.16 7.25 12.63
N LEU A 9 11.07 7.18 11.68
CA LEU A 9 10.78 7.43 10.28
C LEU A 9 11.12 6.18 9.47
N VAL A 10 10.12 5.67 8.76
CA VAL A 10 10.30 4.68 7.72
C VAL A 10 10.09 5.35 6.38
N VAL A 11 11.12 5.28 5.54
CA VAL A 11 11.05 5.71 4.14
C VAL A 11 10.97 4.47 3.28
N SER A 12 9.97 4.38 2.44
CA SER A 12 9.82 3.25 1.52
C SER A 12 9.55 3.71 0.09
N LEU A 13 9.95 2.88 -0.86
CA LEU A 13 9.67 3.09 -2.27
C LEU A 13 9.09 1.82 -2.87
N ASP A 14 8.08 2.00 -3.71
CA ASP A 14 7.65 0.95 -4.60
C ASP A 14 8.53 1.01 -5.84
N VAL A 15 9.38 -0.01 -5.98
CA VAL A 15 10.30 -0.17 -7.11
C VAL A 15 9.64 -1.13 -8.08
N GLU A 16 9.09 -0.57 -9.15
CA GLU A 16 8.12 -1.21 -9.99
C GLU A 16 8.28 -0.84 -11.46
N GLU A 17 7.49 -1.44 -12.34
CA GLU A 17 7.52 -1.14 -13.77
C GLU A 17 6.98 0.24 -14.11
N GLU A 18 7.36 0.71 -15.29
CA GLU A 18 6.92 1.97 -15.88
C GLU A 18 5.52 1.89 -16.48
N GLY A 19 4.84 3.04 -16.52
CA GLY A 19 3.56 3.19 -17.23
C GLY A 19 2.32 3.09 -16.36
N LEU A 20 2.43 2.65 -15.12
CA LEU A 20 1.29 2.44 -14.21
C LEU A 20 0.49 3.73 -13.98
N PHE A 21 1.15 4.86 -13.80
CA PHE A 21 0.51 6.18 -13.66
C PHE A 21 -0.14 6.68 -14.96
N GLY A 22 0.19 6.09 -16.10
CA GLY A 22 -0.48 6.28 -17.39
C GLY A 22 -1.60 5.27 -17.65
N GLY A 23 -1.94 4.44 -16.67
CA GLY A 23 -2.98 3.41 -16.79
C GLY A 23 -2.56 2.20 -17.64
N ARG A 24 -1.26 1.97 -17.84
CA ARG A 24 -0.74 0.80 -18.56
C ARG A 24 -0.24 -0.25 -17.58
N TYR A 25 -0.89 -1.38 -17.56
CA TYR A 25 -0.53 -2.54 -16.75
C TYR A 25 0.06 -3.62 -17.67
N ALA A 26 1.38 -3.53 -17.91
CA ALA A 26 2.08 -4.49 -18.76
C ALA A 26 2.09 -5.87 -18.11
N ARG A 27 1.56 -6.87 -18.80
CA ARG A 27 1.51 -8.27 -18.32
C ARG A 27 2.82 -9.01 -18.61
N ARG A 28 3.47 -8.71 -19.74
CA ARG A 28 4.73 -9.34 -20.17
C ARG A 28 5.79 -8.30 -20.46
N ALA A 29 7.04 -8.63 -20.15
CA ALA A 29 8.21 -7.79 -20.39
C ALA A 29 8.02 -6.31 -20.00
N PRO A 30 7.57 -6.03 -18.76
CA PRO A 30 7.43 -4.66 -18.31
C PRO A 30 8.78 -3.96 -18.28
N ARG A 31 8.78 -2.65 -18.56
CA ARG A 31 9.99 -1.84 -18.51
C ARG A 31 10.27 -1.41 -17.07
N VAL A 32 11.53 -1.51 -16.65
CA VAL A 32 12.00 -1.17 -15.29
C VAL A 32 13.25 -0.27 -15.32
N THR A 33 13.43 0.53 -16.39
CA THR A 33 14.62 1.39 -16.54
C THR A 33 14.63 2.54 -15.54
N ASN A 34 13.50 2.85 -14.93
CA ASN A 34 13.34 3.80 -13.83
C ASN A 34 14.16 3.43 -12.58
N THR A 35 14.57 2.18 -12.42
CA THR A 35 15.46 1.74 -11.33
C THR A 35 16.80 2.47 -11.33
N ALA A 36 17.29 2.93 -12.49
CA ALA A 36 18.48 3.78 -12.58
C ALA A 36 18.32 5.11 -11.80
N GLN A 37 17.08 5.58 -11.60
CA GLN A 37 16.80 6.81 -10.86
C GLN A 37 16.92 6.65 -9.34
N LEU A 38 17.09 5.43 -8.83
CA LEU A 38 17.38 5.18 -7.41
C LEU A 38 18.68 5.85 -6.94
N SER A 39 19.58 6.22 -7.87
CA SER A 39 20.75 7.05 -7.57
C SER A 39 20.40 8.42 -6.96
N ARG A 40 19.19 8.94 -7.22
CA ARG A 40 18.67 10.20 -6.64
C ARG A 40 18.38 10.11 -5.15
N LEU A 41 18.44 8.92 -4.56
CA LEU A 41 18.33 8.74 -3.12
C LEU A 41 19.58 9.16 -2.35
N ALA A 42 20.73 9.36 -3.01
CA ALA A 42 22.00 9.66 -2.35
C ALA A 42 21.91 10.80 -1.30
N PRO A 43 21.29 11.97 -1.58
CA PRO A 43 21.16 13.03 -0.57
C PRO A 43 20.31 12.64 0.64
N LEU A 44 19.38 11.69 0.50
CA LEU A 44 18.55 11.19 1.60
C LEU A 44 19.35 10.19 2.45
N LEU A 45 20.17 9.35 1.81
CA LEU A 45 21.06 8.41 2.50
C LEU A 45 22.10 9.16 3.35
N GLU A 46 22.64 10.27 2.85
CA GLU A 46 23.53 11.16 3.59
C GLU A 46 22.87 11.76 4.84
N ARG A 47 21.55 11.94 4.82
CA ARG A 47 20.74 12.37 5.98
C ARG A 47 20.37 11.23 6.92
N GLY A 48 20.95 10.04 6.72
CA GLY A 48 20.74 8.86 7.57
C GLY A 48 19.49 8.05 7.25
N VAL A 49 18.81 8.33 6.13
CA VAL A 49 17.67 7.51 5.69
C VAL A 49 18.16 6.11 5.31
N ARG A 50 17.47 5.10 5.79
CA ARG A 50 17.64 3.69 5.40
C ARG A 50 16.33 3.21 4.78
N PRO A 51 16.20 3.27 3.44
CA PRO A 51 14.94 2.98 2.80
C PRO A 51 14.64 1.48 2.79
N THR A 52 13.34 1.15 2.78
CA THR A 52 12.85 -0.17 2.37
C THR A 52 12.38 -0.06 0.92
N LEU A 53 12.96 -0.86 0.05
CA LEU A 53 12.66 -0.91 -1.37
C LEU A 53 11.75 -2.11 -1.63
N PHE A 54 10.47 -1.86 -1.81
CA PHE A 54 9.49 -2.89 -2.17
C PHE A 54 9.59 -3.15 -3.66
N CYS A 55 10.19 -4.27 -4.04
CA CYS A 55 10.58 -4.58 -5.41
C CYS A 55 9.57 -5.53 -6.07
N ALA A 56 9.06 -5.14 -7.24
CA ALA A 56 8.21 -5.97 -8.06
C ALA A 56 9.02 -7.15 -8.68
N HIS A 57 8.31 -8.22 -9.06
CA HIS A 57 8.92 -9.38 -9.71
C HIS A 57 9.76 -9.00 -10.93
N SER A 58 9.25 -8.10 -11.77
CA SER A 58 9.94 -7.58 -12.96
C SER A 58 11.28 -6.92 -12.63
N VAL A 59 11.38 -6.24 -11.51
CA VAL A 59 12.60 -5.57 -11.02
C VAL A 59 13.58 -6.61 -10.47
N LEU A 60 13.10 -7.57 -9.71
CA LEU A 60 13.94 -8.62 -9.11
C LEU A 60 14.48 -9.63 -10.14
N THR A 61 13.89 -9.69 -11.33
CA THR A 61 14.34 -10.55 -12.44
C THR A 61 15.21 -9.82 -13.46
N ASP A 62 15.22 -8.47 -13.47
CA ASP A 62 16.03 -7.67 -14.38
C ASP A 62 17.49 -7.56 -13.90
N PRO A 63 18.50 -8.01 -14.68
CA PRO A 63 19.89 -7.99 -14.24
C PRO A 63 20.44 -6.58 -13.91
N ALA A 64 20.02 -5.56 -14.66
CA ALA A 64 20.48 -4.18 -14.43
C ALA A 64 19.91 -3.63 -13.13
N SER A 65 18.63 -3.85 -12.88
CA SER A 65 17.95 -3.49 -11.63
C SER A 65 18.56 -4.20 -10.42
N ARG A 66 18.84 -5.50 -10.53
CA ARG A 66 19.51 -6.29 -9.47
C ARG A 66 20.87 -5.68 -9.09
N ALA A 67 21.68 -5.27 -10.06
CA ALA A 67 22.98 -4.65 -9.80
C ALA A 67 22.83 -3.32 -9.02
N ILE A 68 21.84 -2.51 -9.36
CA ILE A 68 21.55 -1.24 -8.68
C ILE A 68 21.06 -1.51 -7.24
N LEU A 69 20.11 -2.43 -7.08
CA LEU A 69 19.56 -2.80 -5.77
C LEU A 69 20.63 -3.38 -4.84
N ALA A 70 21.49 -4.30 -5.34
CA ALA A 70 22.57 -4.87 -4.57
C ALA A 70 23.54 -3.77 -4.06
N ARG A 71 23.91 -2.83 -4.94
CA ARG A 71 24.76 -1.70 -4.56
C ARG A 71 24.11 -0.83 -3.48
N LEU A 72 22.84 -0.50 -3.60
CA LEU A 72 22.12 0.29 -2.58
C LEU A 72 22.06 -0.44 -1.25
N ARG A 73 21.66 -1.72 -1.25
CA ARG A 73 21.62 -2.56 -0.06
C ARG A 73 22.98 -2.56 0.65
N ASP A 74 24.07 -2.86 -0.08
CA ASP A 74 25.39 -3.06 0.48
C ASP A 74 26.01 -1.74 0.99
N MET A 75 25.71 -0.61 0.33
CA MET A 75 26.28 0.70 0.71
C MET A 75 25.50 1.44 1.77
N SER A 76 24.18 1.30 1.81
CA SER A 76 23.31 2.13 2.68
C SER A 76 22.56 1.33 3.74
N GLY A 77 22.61 -0.01 3.69
CA GLY A 77 21.77 -0.85 4.53
C GLY A 77 20.28 -0.73 4.17
N ALA A 78 19.96 -0.41 2.91
CA ALA A 78 18.60 -0.46 2.42
C ALA A 78 18.04 -1.88 2.53
N GLU A 79 16.79 -1.99 2.94
CA GLU A 79 16.07 -3.26 2.98
C GLU A 79 15.42 -3.52 1.63
N ILE A 80 15.46 -4.77 1.18
CA ILE A 80 14.70 -5.25 0.03
C ILE A 80 13.45 -5.96 0.52
N GLY A 81 12.29 -5.47 0.13
CA GLY A 81 10.98 -6.07 0.40
C GLY A 81 10.32 -6.55 -0.89
N ALA A 82 9.30 -7.38 -0.74
CA ALA A 82 8.51 -7.89 -1.85
C ALA A 82 7.35 -6.94 -2.20
N HIS A 83 7.15 -6.68 -3.49
CA HIS A 83 6.03 -5.88 -4.02
C HIS A 83 5.22 -6.71 -5.02
N LEU A 84 3.99 -7.05 -4.67
CA LEU A 84 3.19 -7.93 -5.53
C LEU A 84 2.32 -7.13 -6.50
N HIS A 85 2.64 -7.24 -7.77
CA HIS A 85 1.76 -6.90 -8.87
C HIS A 85 1.12 -8.17 -9.42
N HIS A 86 -0.09 -8.50 -9.02
CA HIS A 86 -0.74 -9.76 -9.36
C HIS A 86 -1.03 -9.89 -10.86
N TRP A 87 -1.09 -8.79 -11.63
CA TRP A 87 -1.33 -8.79 -13.07
C TRP A 87 -0.12 -9.25 -13.90
N ASN A 88 1.11 -9.12 -13.39
CA ASN A 88 2.33 -9.50 -14.11
C ASN A 88 3.30 -10.40 -13.34
N THR A 89 3.03 -10.70 -12.08
CA THR A 89 3.81 -11.71 -11.34
C THR A 89 3.36 -13.11 -11.77
N PRO A 90 4.28 -13.99 -12.25
CA PRO A 90 3.94 -15.36 -12.60
C PRO A 90 3.45 -16.19 -11.39
N PRO A 91 2.65 -17.25 -11.67
CA PRO A 91 2.07 -17.64 -12.93
C PRO A 91 1.01 -16.65 -13.40
N LEU A 92 0.99 -16.34 -14.72
CA LEU A 92 0.07 -15.35 -15.29
C LEU A 92 -1.36 -15.89 -15.49
N GLY A 93 -1.67 -17.08 -14.98
CA GLY A 93 -2.95 -17.75 -15.14
C GLY A 93 -4.16 -16.84 -15.08
N LEU A 94 -5.31 -17.36 -15.40
CA LEU A 94 -6.58 -16.69 -15.67
C LEU A 94 -7.00 -15.66 -14.59
N ASP A 95 -6.49 -14.45 -14.67
CA ASP A 95 -7.10 -13.27 -14.05
C ASP A 95 -8.42 -12.88 -14.77
N SER A 96 -8.81 -13.69 -15.78
CA SER A 96 -9.97 -13.49 -16.62
C SER A 96 -11.01 -14.59 -16.37
N HIS A 97 -11.83 -14.44 -15.36
CA HIS A 97 -13.14 -15.08 -15.31
C HIS A 97 -14.18 -14.36 -16.20
N ALA A 98 -13.73 -13.70 -17.24
CA ALA A 98 -14.59 -13.25 -18.31
C ALA A 98 -14.47 -14.24 -19.46
N SER A 99 -15.33 -15.27 -19.45
CA SER A 99 -15.83 -16.01 -20.63
C SER A 99 -14.79 -16.34 -21.72
N GLY A 100 -14.35 -17.59 -21.78
CA GLY A 100 -14.11 -18.32 -23.06
C GLY A 100 -13.22 -17.69 -24.12
N GLN A 101 -12.42 -16.68 -23.82
CA GLN A 101 -11.48 -16.09 -24.79
C GLN A 101 -10.08 -16.69 -24.60
N SER A 102 -9.66 -17.30 -25.65
CA SER A 102 -8.42 -18.02 -25.91
C SER A 102 -7.14 -17.28 -25.51
N ASP A 103 -6.02 -18.04 -25.50
CA ASP A 103 -4.61 -17.72 -25.24
C ASP A 103 -4.07 -16.34 -25.72
N MET A 104 -4.78 -15.67 -26.61
CA MET A 104 -4.46 -14.32 -27.11
C MET A 104 -4.75 -13.22 -26.07
N ALA A 105 -5.71 -13.41 -25.16
CA ALA A 105 -6.03 -12.43 -24.11
C ALA A 105 -4.98 -12.42 -22.99
N GLU A 106 -4.21 -13.49 -22.82
CA GLU A 106 -3.10 -13.57 -21.87
C GLU A 106 -1.90 -12.67 -22.21
N ALA A 107 -1.79 -12.25 -23.47
CA ALA A 107 -0.63 -11.52 -23.97
C ALA A 107 -0.81 -10.01 -24.02
N ALA A 108 -2.03 -9.51 -23.92
CA ALA A 108 -2.33 -8.08 -24.06
C ALA A 108 -2.08 -7.31 -22.75
N ASP A 109 -1.53 -6.11 -22.85
CA ASP A 109 -1.52 -5.14 -21.76
C ASP A 109 -2.97 -4.81 -21.38
N VAL A 110 -3.25 -4.73 -20.08
CA VAL A 110 -4.58 -4.35 -19.59
C VAL A 110 -4.60 -2.88 -19.20
N THR A 111 -5.70 -2.23 -19.49
CA THR A 111 -5.88 -0.81 -19.11
C THR A 111 -6.27 -0.64 -17.65
N ASN A 112 -6.83 -1.69 -17.04
CA ASN A 112 -7.15 -1.74 -15.62
C ASN A 112 -6.80 -3.13 -15.09
N SER A 113 -6.16 -3.21 -13.92
CA SER A 113 -6.02 -4.50 -13.25
C SER A 113 -7.32 -4.86 -12.54
N VAL A 114 -7.66 -6.14 -12.49
CA VAL A 114 -8.74 -6.63 -11.62
C VAL A 114 -8.38 -6.39 -10.14
N PRO A 115 -9.35 -6.23 -9.24
CA PRO A 115 -9.09 -6.19 -7.81
C PRO A 115 -8.39 -7.49 -7.34
N ALA A 116 -7.46 -7.38 -6.42
CA ALA A 116 -6.74 -8.55 -5.89
C ALA A 116 -7.67 -9.58 -5.24
N ALA A 117 -8.78 -9.14 -4.67
CA ALA A 117 -9.82 -10.03 -4.13
C ALA A 117 -10.47 -10.94 -5.18
N SER A 118 -10.41 -10.57 -6.47
CA SER A 118 -10.94 -11.39 -7.57
C SER A 118 -9.97 -12.47 -8.05
N VAL A 119 -8.73 -12.45 -7.58
CA VAL A 119 -7.72 -13.46 -7.92
C VAL A 119 -7.96 -14.69 -7.05
N PRO A 120 -8.10 -15.90 -7.62
CA PRO A 120 -8.28 -17.12 -6.84
C PRO A 120 -7.14 -17.31 -5.82
N ALA A 121 -7.48 -17.72 -4.59
CA ALA A 121 -6.51 -17.83 -3.48
C ALA A 121 -5.30 -18.72 -3.82
N ALA A 122 -5.52 -19.82 -4.55
CA ALA A 122 -4.44 -20.71 -5.00
C ALA A 122 -3.49 -20.02 -5.99
N LEU A 123 -4.03 -19.23 -6.91
CA LEU A 123 -3.24 -18.45 -7.86
C LEU A 123 -2.49 -17.32 -7.15
N MET A 124 -3.13 -16.63 -6.20
CA MET A 124 -2.48 -15.61 -5.38
C MET A 124 -1.31 -16.21 -4.56
N ALA A 125 -1.50 -17.37 -3.96
CA ALA A 125 -0.44 -18.09 -3.26
C ALA A 125 0.74 -18.41 -4.19
N ALA A 126 0.48 -18.97 -5.36
CA ALA A 126 1.53 -19.29 -6.34
C ALA A 126 2.30 -18.05 -6.84
N LYS A 127 1.62 -16.91 -6.99
CA LYS A 127 2.27 -15.63 -7.31
C LYS A 127 3.16 -15.13 -6.18
N LEU A 128 2.70 -15.25 -4.94
CA LEU A 128 3.52 -14.93 -3.76
C LEU A 128 4.76 -15.84 -3.69
N ASP A 129 4.58 -17.15 -3.85
CA ASP A 129 5.71 -18.10 -3.85
C ASP A 129 6.75 -17.73 -4.90
N THR A 130 6.32 -17.42 -6.14
CA THR A 130 7.21 -16.99 -7.21
C THR A 130 7.95 -15.69 -6.86
N LEU A 131 7.26 -14.69 -6.32
CA LEU A 131 7.86 -13.41 -5.95
C LEU A 131 8.88 -13.57 -4.83
N PHE A 132 8.54 -14.33 -3.78
CA PHE A 132 9.43 -14.56 -2.65
C PHE A 132 10.63 -15.41 -3.02
N GLN A 133 10.45 -16.43 -3.88
CA GLN A 133 11.57 -17.24 -4.38
C GLN A 133 12.59 -16.38 -5.14
N VAL A 134 12.12 -15.54 -6.08
CA VAL A 134 13.02 -14.64 -6.84
C VAL A 134 13.71 -13.63 -5.90
N GLY A 135 12.99 -13.16 -4.88
CA GLY A 135 13.57 -12.27 -3.87
C GLY A 135 14.65 -12.96 -3.02
N GLU A 136 14.41 -14.20 -2.61
CA GLU A 136 15.38 -15.01 -1.88
C GLU A 136 16.61 -15.32 -2.75
N ASP A 137 16.41 -15.68 -4.02
CA ASP A 137 17.50 -15.89 -4.99
C ASP A 137 18.34 -14.63 -5.23
N PHE A 138 17.71 -13.46 -5.13
CA PHE A 138 18.43 -12.18 -5.23
C PHE A 138 19.22 -11.86 -3.96
N GLN A 139 18.61 -12.02 -2.79
CA GLN A 139 19.17 -11.54 -1.52
C GLN A 139 20.05 -12.58 -0.83
N GLY A 140 19.88 -13.87 -1.15
CA GLY A 140 20.52 -15.00 -0.43
C GLY A 140 19.88 -15.29 0.93
N ALA A 141 18.71 -14.70 1.22
CA ALA A 141 17.93 -14.89 2.43
C ALA A 141 16.44 -14.56 2.15
N PRO A 142 15.50 -15.11 2.93
CA PRO A 142 14.08 -14.81 2.75
C PRO A 142 13.78 -13.31 2.89
N LEU A 143 12.90 -12.80 2.03
CA LEU A 143 12.32 -11.47 2.20
C LEU A 143 11.29 -11.52 3.33
N THR A 144 11.28 -10.52 4.19
CA THR A 144 10.38 -10.48 5.36
C THR A 144 9.38 -9.34 5.33
N SER A 145 9.63 -8.34 4.48
CA SER A 145 8.74 -7.18 4.32
C SER A 145 8.00 -7.23 2.99
N PHE A 146 6.74 -6.84 3.02
CA PHE A 146 5.82 -6.93 1.89
C PHE A 146 5.00 -5.65 1.71
N ARG A 147 4.65 -5.36 0.46
CA ARG A 147 3.62 -4.38 0.10
C ARG A 147 2.83 -4.89 -1.10
N MET A 148 1.51 -4.87 -0.97
CA MET A 148 0.61 -5.17 -2.07
C MET A 148 0.54 -4.00 -3.05
N GLY A 149 0.62 -4.28 -4.33
CA GLY A 149 0.44 -3.28 -5.38
C GLY A 149 -0.90 -2.58 -5.28
N ARG A 150 -0.93 -1.27 -5.57
CA ARG A 150 -2.13 -0.43 -5.50
C ARG A 150 -2.79 -0.34 -4.11
N TRP A 151 -2.10 -0.73 -3.05
CA TRP A 151 -2.66 -0.83 -1.70
C TRP A 151 -3.86 -1.80 -1.62
N ASP A 152 -3.90 -2.78 -2.54
CA ASP A 152 -5.06 -3.65 -2.75
C ASP A 152 -4.99 -4.93 -1.90
N LEU A 153 -4.60 -4.79 -0.63
CA LEU A 153 -4.53 -5.89 0.33
C LEU A 153 -5.89 -6.10 1.00
N HIS A 154 -6.51 -7.24 0.72
CA HIS A 154 -7.74 -7.68 1.36
C HIS A 154 -7.46 -8.58 2.57
N ARG A 155 -8.43 -8.68 3.48
CA ARG A 155 -8.34 -9.54 4.67
C ARG A 155 -8.03 -10.99 4.34
N ALA A 156 -8.61 -11.51 3.27
CA ALA A 156 -8.38 -12.87 2.81
C ALA A 156 -6.92 -13.18 2.43
N HIS A 157 -6.09 -12.16 2.21
CA HIS A 157 -4.69 -12.34 1.84
C HIS A 157 -3.76 -12.52 3.05
N TRP A 158 -4.16 -12.10 4.26
CA TRP A 158 -3.31 -12.22 5.45
C TRP A 158 -2.81 -13.65 5.73
N PRO A 159 -3.64 -14.71 5.63
CA PRO A 159 -3.15 -16.09 5.78
C PRO A 159 -2.11 -16.47 4.72
N LEU A 160 -2.25 -15.98 3.49
CA LEU A 160 -1.30 -16.23 2.42
C LEU A 160 0.05 -15.57 2.70
N LEU A 161 0.04 -14.31 3.17
CA LEU A 161 1.24 -13.58 3.57
C LEU A 161 1.96 -14.28 4.74
N ALA A 162 1.22 -14.73 5.75
CA ALA A 162 1.78 -15.46 6.89
C ALA A 162 2.43 -16.78 6.47
N ARG A 163 1.87 -17.49 5.48
CA ARG A 163 2.45 -18.71 4.90
C ARG A 163 3.70 -18.41 4.08
N ALA A 164 3.71 -17.32 3.32
CA ALA A 164 4.87 -16.86 2.55
C ALA A 164 6.02 -16.34 3.43
N GLY A 165 5.84 -16.25 4.76
CA GLY A 165 6.89 -15.84 5.69
C GLY A 165 6.97 -14.33 5.90
N VAL A 166 5.97 -13.56 5.53
CA VAL A 166 5.91 -12.12 5.78
C VAL A 166 5.88 -11.84 7.27
N LEU A 167 6.77 -10.99 7.74
CA LEU A 167 6.86 -10.50 9.11
C LEU A 167 6.40 -9.04 9.24
N CYS A 168 6.62 -8.24 8.18
CA CYS A 168 6.17 -6.86 8.08
C CYS A 168 5.31 -6.66 6.84
N ASP A 169 4.19 -5.99 6.97
CA ASP A 169 3.40 -5.50 5.85
C ASP A 169 3.30 -3.97 5.87
N ALA A 170 3.16 -3.37 4.71
CA ALA A 170 2.99 -1.92 4.55
C ALA A 170 1.93 -1.62 3.48
N SER A 171 0.87 -2.42 3.44
CA SER A 171 -0.17 -2.33 2.40
C SER A 171 -1.40 -1.54 2.84
N VAL A 172 -1.45 -1.05 4.08
CA VAL A 172 -2.64 -0.39 4.60
C VAL A 172 -2.54 1.13 4.44
N ARG A 173 -3.55 1.72 3.81
CA ARG A 173 -3.74 3.17 3.72
C ARG A 173 -4.94 3.58 4.58
N PRO A 174 -4.75 4.05 5.82
CA PRO A 174 -5.84 4.45 6.71
C PRO A 174 -6.72 5.55 6.10
N LEU A 175 -7.98 5.61 6.51
CA LEU A 175 -8.98 6.56 6.03
C LEU A 175 -9.27 6.44 4.52
N HIS A 176 -8.81 5.37 3.88
CA HIS A 176 -9.06 5.07 2.48
C HIS A 176 -10.05 3.90 2.36
N CYS A 177 -11.02 4.08 1.46
CA CYS A 177 -11.93 3.03 1.04
C CYS A 177 -11.96 3.06 -0.48
N ALA A 178 -11.69 1.94 -1.11
CA ALA A 178 -11.81 1.84 -2.55
C ALA A 178 -13.29 1.99 -2.95
N LYS A 179 -13.53 2.67 -4.06
CA LYS A 179 -14.90 2.84 -4.55
C LYS A 179 -15.45 1.50 -5.02
N THR A 180 -16.72 1.27 -4.76
CA THR A 180 -17.46 0.19 -5.41
C THR A 180 -17.62 0.53 -6.89
N GLY A 181 -17.36 -0.45 -7.76
CA GLY A 181 -17.61 -0.31 -9.19
C GLY A 181 -19.09 -0.12 -9.50
N ALA A 182 -19.42 0.25 -10.73
CA ALA A 182 -20.79 0.41 -11.18
C ALA A 182 -21.61 -0.91 -11.13
N ASP A 183 -20.91 -2.03 -11.10
CA ASP A 183 -21.43 -3.41 -10.96
C ASP A 183 -21.70 -3.83 -9.50
N GLY A 184 -21.46 -2.93 -8.54
CA GLY A 184 -21.60 -3.22 -7.11
C GLY A 184 -20.42 -3.99 -6.49
N VAL A 185 -19.41 -4.35 -7.28
CA VAL A 185 -18.21 -5.03 -6.80
C VAL A 185 -17.24 -4.02 -6.19
N ALA A 186 -16.68 -4.34 -5.02
CA ALA A 186 -15.66 -3.50 -4.39
C ALA A 186 -14.40 -3.45 -5.28
N ALA A 187 -13.98 -2.26 -5.68
CA ALA A 187 -12.79 -2.06 -6.51
C ALA A 187 -11.47 -2.21 -5.73
N GLY A 188 -11.53 -2.54 -4.46
CA GLY A 188 -10.38 -2.72 -3.57
C GLY A 188 -10.80 -2.79 -2.10
N PRO A 189 -9.83 -2.80 -1.16
CA PRO A 189 -10.10 -2.98 0.26
C PRO A 189 -10.70 -1.72 0.91
N ASP A 190 -11.34 -1.93 2.06
CA ASP A 190 -11.77 -0.87 2.96
C ASP A 190 -10.80 -0.77 4.15
N HIS A 191 -9.89 0.19 4.10
CA HIS A 191 -8.94 0.52 5.17
C HIS A 191 -9.39 1.74 5.98
N PHE A 192 -10.65 2.16 5.87
CA PHE A 192 -11.11 3.41 6.46
C PHE A 192 -10.93 3.47 7.97
N ASN A 193 -11.16 2.36 8.67
CA ASN A 193 -11.03 2.28 10.12
C ASN A 193 -9.67 1.76 10.59
N ALA A 194 -8.72 1.54 9.69
CA ALA A 194 -7.39 1.07 10.06
C ALA A 194 -6.66 2.12 10.93
N PRO A 195 -5.87 1.70 11.92
CA PRO A 195 -4.97 2.58 12.66
C PRO A 195 -3.96 3.25 11.74
N SER A 196 -3.47 4.43 12.13
CA SER A 196 -2.38 5.13 11.41
C SER A 196 -1.00 4.92 12.04
N ASP A 197 -0.93 4.38 13.24
CA ASP A 197 0.31 3.90 13.86
C ASP A 197 0.46 2.39 13.62
N PRO A 198 1.68 1.84 13.63
CA PRO A 198 1.90 0.40 13.47
C PRO A 198 1.17 -0.45 14.49
N TYR A 199 0.76 -1.64 14.06
CA TYR A 199 0.05 -2.60 14.90
C TYR A 199 0.34 -4.04 14.47
N TRP A 200 0.02 -4.99 15.34
CA TRP A 200 0.15 -6.42 15.06
C TRP A 200 -1.15 -7.00 14.55
N VAL A 201 -1.08 -7.73 13.44
CA VAL A 201 -2.19 -8.48 12.86
C VAL A 201 -2.03 -9.96 13.24
N PRO A 202 -2.91 -10.53 14.07
CA PRO A 202 -2.89 -11.95 14.38
C PRO A 202 -3.41 -12.75 13.17
N VAL A 203 -2.63 -13.76 12.75
CA VAL A 203 -2.95 -14.59 11.58
C VAL A 203 -2.52 -16.04 11.84
N GLU A 204 -3.47 -16.96 12.01
CA GLU A 204 -3.21 -18.42 12.13
C GLU A 204 -2.08 -18.75 13.13
N GLY A 205 -2.11 -18.16 14.33
CA GLY A 205 -1.10 -18.36 15.38
C GLY A 205 0.23 -17.63 15.17
N LYS A 206 0.36 -16.85 14.11
CA LYS A 206 1.48 -15.93 13.84
C LYS A 206 1.01 -14.48 13.99
N HIS A 207 1.95 -13.55 13.92
CA HIS A 207 1.66 -12.11 13.90
C HIS A 207 2.45 -11.44 12.78
N ILE A 208 1.78 -10.61 11.98
CA ILE A 208 2.40 -9.74 11.00
C ILE A 208 2.37 -8.31 11.55
N PHE A 209 3.49 -7.62 11.46
CA PHE A 209 3.63 -6.23 11.89
C PHE A 209 3.22 -5.31 10.73
N GLU A 210 2.05 -4.69 10.84
CA GLU A 210 1.58 -3.72 9.86
C GLU A 210 2.15 -2.34 10.14
N VAL A 211 2.76 -1.73 9.13
CA VAL A 211 3.27 -0.35 9.15
C VAL A 211 2.47 0.48 8.13
N PRO A 212 1.33 1.02 8.53
CA PRO A 212 0.45 1.71 7.61
C PRO A 212 1.06 3.02 7.12
N LEU A 213 0.59 3.50 5.97
CA LEU A 213 0.90 4.85 5.53
C LEU A 213 0.46 5.86 6.60
N THR A 214 1.31 6.83 6.91
CA THR A 214 0.90 7.90 7.83
C THR A 214 -0.17 8.77 7.20
N VAL A 215 -1.38 8.68 7.73
CA VAL A 215 -2.54 9.49 7.34
C VAL A 215 -3.14 10.14 8.56
N THR A 216 -3.39 11.45 8.49
CA THR A 216 -3.96 12.20 9.60
C THR A 216 -5.09 13.10 9.12
N PRO A 217 -6.29 13.02 9.71
CA PRO A 217 -7.35 13.96 9.39
C PRO A 217 -7.04 15.33 9.96
N LEU A 218 -7.31 16.41 9.23
CA LEU A 218 -7.22 17.78 9.77
C LEU A 218 -8.13 17.95 10.98
N LEU A 219 -9.37 17.50 10.86
CA LEU A 219 -10.35 17.44 11.95
C LEU A 219 -10.76 15.99 12.15
N ARG A 220 -10.65 15.46 13.37
CA ARG A 220 -10.94 14.05 13.69
C ARG A 220 -12.29 13.54 13.18
N PRO A 221 -13.42 14.26 13.27
CA PRO A 221 -14.72 13.77 12.80
C PRO A 221 -14.89 13.87 11.29
N LEU A 222 -14.09 14.72 10.59
CA LEU A 222 -14.32 15.07 9.19
C LEU A 222 -14.37 13.87 8.24
N PRO A 223 -13.43 12.88 8.29
CA PRO A 223 -13.49 11.74 7.39
C PRO A 223 -14.78 10.91 7.54
N LYS A 224 -15.23 10.68 8.79
CA LYS A 224 -16.46 9.94 9.06
C LYS A 224 -17.69 10.70 8.55
N MET A 225 -17.73 12.01 8.75
CA MET A 225 -18.81 12.87 8.23
C MET A 225 -18.87 12.83 6.70
N LEU A 226 -17.69 12.95 6.04
CA LEU A 226 -17.61 12.91 4.57
C LEU A 226 -17.98 11.53 4.00
N ARG A 227 -17.67 10.44 4.73
CA ARG A 227 -18.07 9.09 4.35
C ARG A 227 -19.58 8.89 4.44
N ALA A 228 -20.23 9.46 5.45
CA ALA A 228 -21.68 9.34 5.66
C ALA A 228 -22.53 10.13 4.65
N LEU A 229 -21.94 11.09 3.93
CA LEU A 229 -22.65 11.86 2.91
C LEU A 229 -22.90 11.00 1.67
N PRO A 230 -24.13 10.92 1.16
CA PRO A 230 -24.44 10.19 -0.06
C PRO A 230 -23.70 10.79 -1.26
N ASP A 231 -23.30 9.95 -2.20
CA ASP A 231 -22.70 10.45 -3.44
C ASP A 231 -23.78 11.14 -4.27
N GLY A 232 -23.67 12.47 -4.44
CA GLY A 232 -24.62 13.24 -5.24
C GLY A 232 -24.55 12.89 -6.73
N PRO A 233 -25.64 13.08 -7.46
CA PRO A 233 -25.74 12.70 -8.86
C PRO A 233 -24.88 13.56 -9.80
N ASP A 234 -24.55 14.78 -9.40
CA ASP A 234 -23.84 15.73 -10.25
C ASP A 234 -22.31 15.60 -10.20
N SER A 235 -21.65 15.92 -11.30
CA SER A 235 -20.20 15.84 -11.44
C SER A 235 -19.47 16.85 -10.53
N TRP A 236 -20.08 18.01 -10.31
CA TRP A 236 -19.50 19.08 -9.49
C TRP A 236 -19.48 18.70 -8.01
N GLY A 237 -20.60 18.18 -7.48
CA GLY A 237 -20.66 17.69 -6.09
C GLY A 237 -19.71 16.52 -5.84
N ARG A 238 -19.48 15.65 -6.83
CA ARG A 238 -18.46 14.59 -6.74
C ARG A 238 -17.03 15.17 -6.68
N ALA A 239 -16.72 16.17 -7.50
CA ALA A 239 -15.41 16.81 -7.51
C ALA A 239 -15.12 17.56 -6.19
N VAL A 240 -16.09 18.29 -5.67
CA VAL A 240 -15.96 18.98 -4.37
C VAL A 240 -15.73 17.99 -3.25
N ARG A 241 -16.49 16.89 -3.21
CA ARG A 241 -16.27 15.85 -2.20
C ARG A 241 -14.92 15.15 -2.32
N ALA A 242 -14.48 14.85 -3.53
CA ALA A 242 -13.15 14.29 -3.76
C ALA A 242 -12.06 15.22 -3.22
N SER A 243 -12.20 16.52 -3.47
CA SER A 243 -11.31 17.54 -2.93
C SER A 243 -11.37 17.61 -1.40
N LEU A 244 -12.56 17.62 -0.81
CA LEU A 244 -12.72 17.62 0.65
C LEU A 244 -12.16 16.35 1.29
N ARG A 245 -12.32 15.18 0.67
CA ARG A 245 -11.71 13.93 1.14
C ARG A 245 -10.19 14.00 1.06
N HIS A 246 -9.63 14.51 -0.03
CA HIS A 246 -8.20 14.65 -0.22
C HIS A 246 -7.55 15.58 0.82
N TRP A 247 -8.15 16.75 1.06
CA TRP A 247 -7.65 17.71 2.04
C TRP A 247 -8.12 17.43 3.47
N GLY A 248 -9.19 16.68 3.64
CA GLY A 248 -9.74 16.31 4.95
C GLY A 248 -8.92 15.26 5.69
N ALA A 249 -8.16 14.44 4.95
CA ALA A 249 -7.27 13.40 5.49
C ALA A 249 -5.94 13.46 4.74
N LEU A 250 -4.96 14.14 5.33
CA LEU A 250 -3.64 14.32 4.73
C LEU A 250 -2.79 13.07 4.92
N ALA A 251 -2.17 12.60 3.85
CA ALA A 251 -1.23 11.50 3.84
C ALA A 251 0.23 12.00 3.76
N LEU A 252 1.17 11.23 4.28
CA LEU A 252 2.59 11.55 4.11
C LEU A 252 3.10 11.00 2.76
N LEU A 253 2.54 11.58 1.69
CA LEU A 253 2.86 11.27 0.29
C LEU A 253 3.45 12.52 -0.37
N PRO A 254 4.76 12.53 -0.62
CA PRO A 254 5.43 13.74 -1.11
C PRO A 254 4.98 14.14 -2.51
N VAL A 255 4.46 13.22 -3.31
CA VAL A 255 3.94 13.52 -4.66
C VAL A 255 2.56 14.14 -4.63
N GLU A 256 1.71 13.76 -3.67
CA GLU A 256 0.33 14.26 -3.55
C GLU A 256 0.26 15.60 -2.81
N HIS A 257 1.19 15.86 -1.87
CA HIS A 257 1.08 16.99 -0.95
C HIS A 257 2.27 17.96 -1.03
N PRO A 258 2.03 19.27 -0.88
CA PRO A 258 3.09 20.26 -0.74
C PRO A 258 3.78 20.15 0.62
N LEU A 259 4.98 20.74 0.74
CA LEU A 259 5.81 20.68 1.94
C LEU A 259 5.08 21.12 3.22
N TRP A 260 4.26 22.17 3.15
CA TRP A 260 3.50 22.63 4.32
C TRP A 260 2.49 21.58 4.81
N ALA A 261 1.87 20.82 3.89
CA ALA A 261 0.93 19.76 4.25
C ALA A 261 1.64 18.55 4.87
N MET A 262 2.83 18.19 4.36
CA MET A 262 3.68 17.16 4.97
C MET A 262 4.07 17.54 6.41
N ARG A 263 4.44 18.80 6.64
CA ARG A 263 4.74 19.33 7.98
C ARG A 263 3.50 19.32 8.88
N ALA A 264 2.35 19.69 8.35
CA ALA A 264 1.09 19.69 9.10
C ALA A 264 0.67 18.28 9.51
N VAL A 265 0.73 17.31 8.58
CA VAL A 265 0.47 15.89 8.87
C VAL A 265 1.34 15.39 10.02
N THR A 266 2.64 15.64 9.94
CA THR A 266 3.60 15.20 10.96
C THR A 266 3.32 15.83 12.31
N SER A 267 3.11 17.15 12.34
CA SER A 267 2.84 17.87 13.61
C SER A 267 1.53 17.43 14.26
N LEU A 268 0.46 17.25 13.45
CA LEU A 268 -0.84 16.77 13.95
C LEU A 268 -0.76 15.31 14.41
N PHE A 269 -0.04 14.47 13.68
CA PHE A 269 0.15 13.07 14.02
C PHE A 269 0.89 12.91 15.34
N ALA A 270 2.05 13.57 15.48
CA ALA A 270 2.82 13.58 16.72
C ALA A 270 2.02 14.17 17.90
N ALA A 271 1.33 15.30 17.72
CA ALA A 271 0.48 15.91 18.75
C ALA A 271 -0.69 15.02 19.21
N ARG A 272 -1.06 14.03 18.42
CA ARG A 272 -2.09 13.02 18.72
C ARG A 272 -1.54 11.73 19.32
N GLY A 273 -0.24 11.67 19.56
CA GLY A 273 0.45 10.52 20.16
C GLY A 273 1.06 9.56 19.16
N GLY A 274 0.94 9.84 17.85
CA GLY A 274 1.57 9.02 16.81
C GLY A 274 3.10 9.08 16.88
N ARG A 275 3.76 7.95 16.67
CA ARG A 275 5.20 7.80 16.85
C ARG A 275 5.95 7.38 15.62
N VAL A 276 5.30 6.76 14.65
CA VAL A 276 5.93 6.22 13.46
C VAL A 276 5.43 6.94 12.22
N LEU A 277 6.34 7.59 11.52
CA LEU A 277 6.08 8.25 10.25
C LEU A 277 6.45 7.29 9.12
N SER A 278 5.50 6.99 8.24
CA SER A 278 5.68 6.21 7.02
C SER A 278 5.55 7.14 5.81
N LEU A 279 6.68 7.39 5.15
CA LEU A 279 6.82 8.23 3.96
C LEU A 279 7.08 7.34 2.76
N THR A 280 6.34 7.48 1.68
CA THR A 280 6.48 6.64 0.51
C THR A 280 6.23 7.36 -0.82
N TRP A 281 6.89 6.88 -1.86
CA TRP A 281 6.66 7.21 -3.28
C TRP A 281 7.18 6.08 -4.17
N HIS A 282 7.13 6.24 -5.50
CA HIS A 282 7.49 5.18 -6.45
C HIS A 282 8.77 5.51 -7.21
N SER A 283 9.50 4.49 -7.65
CA SER A 283 10.71 4.67 -8.47
C SER A 283 10.42 5.38 -9.80
N SER A 284 9.27 5.12 -10.39
CA SER A 284 8.79 5.78 -11.62
C SER A 284 8.55 7.29 -11.43
N GLU A 285 8.26 7.75 -10.21
CA GLU A 285 8.11 9.18 -9.88
C GLU A 285 9.45 9.92 -9.76
N MET A 286 10.56 9.21 -9.80
CA MET A 286 11.90 9.80 -9.93
C MET A 286 12.41 9.84 -11.39
N LEU A 287 11.66 9.23 -12.33
CA LEU A 287 11.94 9.27 -13.76
C LEU A 287 11.21 10.46 -14.40
N PRO A 288 11.89 11.39 -15.08
CA PRO A 288 11.23 12.43 -15.85
C PRO A 288 10.23 11.85 -16.86
N GLY A 289 8.97 12.26 -16.76
CA GLY A 289 7.87 11.69 -17.56
C GLY A 289 7.34 10.33 -17.09
N GLY A 290 7.85 9.77 -15.99
CA GLY A 290 7.40 8.50 -15.43
C GLY A 290 6.02 8.57 -14.77
N ALA A 291 5.59 9.76 -14.38
CA ALA A 291 4.24 10.03 -13.89
C ALA A 291 3.69 11.31 -14.54
N PRO A 292 2.36 11.42 -14.78
CA PRO A 292 1.76 12.57 -15.45
C PRO A 292 2.04 13.92 -14.76
N HIS A 293 2.15 13.91 -13.43
CA HIS A 293 2.43 15.10 -12.63
C HIS A 293 3.91 15.43 -12.49
N LEU A 294 4.80 14.61 -13.07
CA LEU A 294 6.26 14.77 -13.10
C LEU A 294 6.78 14.67 -14.54
N PRO A 295 6.39 15.61 -15.42
CA PRO A 295 6.61 15.50 -16.85
C PRO A 295 8.08 15.67 -17.28
N ASP A 296 8.91 16.27 -16.44
CA ASP A 296 10.27 16.67 -16.78
C ASP A 296 11.27 16.56 -15.61
N ALA A 297 12.55 16.75 -15.90
CA ALA A 297 13.61 16.70 -14.91
C ALA A 297 13.46 17.76 -13.82
N ALA A 298 12.95 18.94 -14.15
CA ALA A 298 12.77 20.02 -13.19
C ALA A 298 11.67 19.72 -12.18
N SER A 299 10.60 19.02 -12.58
CA SER A 299 9.53 18.58 -11.68
C SER A 299 10.01 17.48 -10.72
N VAL A 300 10.82 16.55 -11.20
CA VAL A 300 11.46 15.53 -10.37
C VAL A 300 12.43 16.17 -9.37
N GLU A 301 13.24 17.12 -9.81
CA GLU A 301 14.17 17.85 -8.94
C GLU A 301 13.42 18.59 -7.82
N ARG A 302 12.32 19.26 -8.14
CA ARG A 302 11.46 19.92 -7.14
C ARG A 302 10.89 18.92 -6.14
N LEU A 303 10.54 17.69 -6.57
CA LEU A 303 10.10 16.63 -5.68
C LEU A 303 11.21 16.23 -4.72
N MET A 304 12.41 15.95 -5.23
CA MET A 304 13.54 15.54 -4.39
C MET A 304 13.94 16.64 -3.40
N THR A 305 14.07 17.89 -3.85
CA THR A 305 14.34 19.06 -2.99
C THR A 305 13.26 19.22 -1.91
N LYS A 306 12.00 18.96 -2.22
CA LYS A 306 10.90 19.00 -1.24
C LYS A 306 11.06 17.94 -0.17
N ILE A 307 11.44 16.70 -0.55
CA ILE A 307 11.67 15.59 0.40
C ILE A 307 12.86 15.94 1.30
N GLU A 308 13.96 16.45 0.75
CA GLU A 308 15.12 16.88 1.52
C GLU A 308 14.76 17.99 2.52
N ALA A 309 14.06 19.01 2.08
CA ALA A 309 13.60 20.11 2.94
C ALA A 309 12.63 19.64 4.03
N TYR A 310 11.86 18.58 3.77
CA TYR A 310 11.02 17.95 4.78
C TYR A 310 11.87 17.21 5.82
N LEU A 311 12.88 16.45 5.42
CA LEU A 311 13.78 15.73 6.31
C LEU A 311 14.58 16.71 7.19
N ASP A 312 15.14 17.75 6.60
CA ASP A 312 15.87 18.78 7.34
C ASP A 312 14.99 19.46 8.40
N TRP A 313 13.73 19.78 8.03
CA TRP A 313 12.75 20.31 8.98
C TRP A 313 12.41 19.30 10.08
N LEU A 314 12.24 18.02 9.73
CA LEU A 314 11.89 16.98 10.70
C LEU A 314 13.00 16.82 11.76
N HIS A 315 14.26 16.72 11.33
CA HIS A 315 15.42 16.63 12.21
C HIS A 315 15.63 17.89 13.08
N ALA A 316 15.21 19.05 12.58
CA ALA A 316 15.27 20.29 13.35
C ALA A 316 14.28 20.31 14.54
N HIS A 317 13.15 19.58 14.44
CA HIS A 317 12.06 19.65 15.43
C HIS A 317 11.96 18.45 16.37
N TRP A 318 12.39 17.25 15.91
CA TRP A 318 12.31 16.00 16.68
C TRP A 318 13.66 15.28 16.72
N GLU A 319 13.81 14.36 17.67
CA GLU A 319 14.81 13.32 17.59
C GLU A 319 14.29 12.25 16.63
N VAL A 320 14.93 12.09 15.46
CA VAL A 320 14.45 11.19 14.41
C VAL A 320 15.31 9.95 14.34
N ARG A 321 14.68 8.79 14.38
CA ARG A 321 15.33 7.49 14.13
C ARG A 321 14.81 6.92 12.81
N CYS A 322 15.67 6.98 11.79
CA CYS A 322 15.36 6.38 10.48
C CYS A 322 15.63 4.89 10.54
N LEU A 323 14.62 4.08 10.27
CA LEU A 323 14.70 2.62 10.29
C LEU A 323 14.07 2.04 9.01
N THR A 324 14.53 0.86 8.62
CA THR A 324 13.83 0.03 7.64
C THR A 324 12.58 -0.60 8.27
N MET A 325 11.71 -1.21 7.47
CA MET A 325 10.49 -1.85 7.99
C MET A 325 10.81 -2.94 9.02
N ASP A 326 11.68 -3.87 8.68
CA ASP A 326 12.07 -4.93 9.62
C ASP A 326 12.90 -4.39 10.79
N GLY A 327 13.70 -3.36 10.56
CA GLY A 327 14.38 -2.63 11.63
C GLY A 327 13.42 -2.03 12.63
N LEU A 328 12.33 -1.41 12.18
CA LEU A 328 11.27 -0.87 13.03
C LEU A 328 10.54 -1.99 13.80
N ARG A 329 10.20 -3.09 13.12
CA ARG A 329 9.57 -4.26 13.76
C ARG A 329 10.40 -4.80 14.91
N ARG A 330 11.71 -4.95 14.71
CA ARG A 330 12.62 -5.42 15.76
C ARG A 330 12.71 -4.43 16.92
N GLU A 331 12.78 -3.16 16.62
CA GLU A 331 12.86 -2.09 17.64
C GLU A 331 11.60 -2.04 18.50
N LEU A 332 10.44 -2.04 17.88
CA LEU A 332 9.15 -1.94 18.58
C LEU A 332 8.66 -3.29 19.13
N GLY A 333 9.01 -4.40 18.48
CA GLY A 333 8.66 -5.75 18.95
C GLY A 333 9.33 -6.14 20.27
N SER A 334 10.46 -5.52 20.59
CA SER A 334 11.15 -5.66 21.88
C SER A 334 10.63 -4.68 22.94
N SER A 335 9.81 -3.72 22.58
CA SER A 335 9.32 -2.65 23.46
C SER A 335 7.88 -2.91 23.90
N ALA A 336 7.60 -2.75 25.21
CA ALA A 336 6.24 -2.74 25.76
C ALA A 336 5.37 -1.57 25.24
N ALA A 337 5.92 -0.70 24.40
CA ALA A 337 5.28 0.50 23.86
C ALA A 337 4.55 0.27 22.52
N CYS A 338 4.59 -0.94 21.95
CA CYS A 338 3.79 -1.24 20.76
C CYS A 338 2.30 -1.26 21.17
N PRO A 339 1.41 -0.53 20.48
CA PRO A 339 -0.03 -0.63 20.77
C PRO A 339 -0.46 -2.10 20.66
N ARG A 340 -1.10 -2.58 21.74
CA ARG A 340 -1.55 -3.98 21.82
C ARG A 340 -2.58 -4.26 20.72
N SER A 341 -2.63 -5.49 20.32
CA SER A 341 -3.53 -6.12 19.34
C SER A 341 -5.03 -5.83 19.51
N ASP A 342 -5.45 -5.27 20.62
CA ASP A 342 -6.86 -5.12 20.99
C ASP A 342 -7.65 -4.16 20.09
N VAL A 343 -6.98 -3.14 19.52
CA VAL A 343 -7.60 -2.19 18.56
C VAL A 343 -7.52 -2.70 17.13
N ALA A 344 -6.54 -3.55 16.83
CA ALA A 344 -6.34 -4.10 15.49
C ALA A 344 -7.35 -5.20 15.15
N CYS A 345 -7.90 -5.90 16.15
CA CYS A 345 -8.81 -7.03 15.92
C CYS A 345 -10.12 -6.62 15.23
N ASP A 346 -10.69 -5.46 15.56
CA ASP A 346 -12.02 -5.09 15.06
C ASP A 346 -12.06 -4.80 13.55
N TRP A 347 -11.01 -4.21 12.96
CA TRP A 347 -11.03 -3.92 11.53
C TRP A 347 -10.44 -5.07 10.69
N THR A 348 -9.52 -5.89 11.25
CA THR A 348 -8.96 -7.07 10.58
C THR A 348 -9.85 -8.31 10.73
N THR A 349 -10.55 -8.45 11.86
CA THR A 349 -11.40 -9.60 12.21
C THR A 349 -12.89 -9.31 12.08
N GLY A 350 -13.30 -8.10 11.69
CA GLY A 350 -14.69 -7.65 11.65
C GLY A 350 -15.58 -8.74 11.08
N ALA A 351 -16.42 -9.30 11.94
CA ALA A 351 -17.49 -10.16 11.53
C ALA A 351 -18.28 -9.41 10.45
N GLU A 352 -18.31 -9.94 9.26
CA GLU A 352 -19.42 -9.70 8.37
C GLU A 352 -20.64 -10.08 9.19
N GLN A 353 -21.40 -9.08 9.68
CA GLN A 353 -22.78 -9.32 9.98
C GLN A 353 -23.39 -9.64 8.62
N GLU A 354 -23.36 -10.92 8.26
CA GLU A 354 -24.32 -11.48 7.37
C GLU A 354 -25.69 -11.01 7.90
N LYS A 355 -26.22 -10.00 7.28
CA LYS A 355 -27.66 -9.83 7.30
C LYS A 355 -28.20 -11.10 6.67
N GLU A 356 -28.45 -12.10 7.49
CA GLU A 356 -29.46 -13.08 7.21
C GLU A 356 -30.73 -12.29 6.93
N SER A 357 -30.94 -11.99 5.66
CA SER A 357 -32.24 -11.63 5.16
C SER A 357 -33.09 -12.88 5.41
N GLY A 358 -33.83 -12.85 6.52
CA GLY A 358 -34.78 -13.88 6.85
C GLY A 358 -35.70 -14.11 5.66
N GLN A 359 -35.47 -15.21 4.97
CA GLN A 359 -36.51 -15.81 4.15
C GLN A 359 -37.58 -16.31 5.09
N GLY A 360 -38.54 -15.42 5.36
CA GLY A 360 -39.82 -15.81 5.90
C GLY A 360 -40.51 -16.75 4.91
N GLY A 361 -40.34 -18.04 5.14
CA GLY A 361 -41.10 -19.05 4.45
C GLY A 361 -42.59 -18.91 4.79
N THR A 362 -43.35 -18.29 3.90
CA THR A 362 -44.81 -18.43 3.86
C THR A 362 -45.11 -19.72 3.13
N THR A 363 -45.36 -20.77 3.92
CA THR A 363 -45.99 -21.99 3.47
C THR A 363 -47.44 -21.64 3.03
N TRP A 364 -47.69 -21.68 1.75
CA TRP A 364 -49.03 -21.72 1.22
C TRP A 364 -49.53 -23.14 1.26
N GLY A 365 -50.52 -23.36 2.16
CA GLY A 365 -51.28 -24.60 2.22
C GLY A 365 -52.03 -24.86 0.95
N SER A 366 -51.91 -26.09 0.47
CA SER A 366 -52.77 -26.66 -0.56
C SER A 366 -54.17 -26.80 -0.03
N ASP A 367 -55.14 -26.09 -0.61
CA ASP A 367 -56.55 -26.50 -0.50
C ASP A 367 -57.11 -26.76 -1.89
N ARG A 368 -57.65 -28.00 -2.03
CA ARG A 368 -58.30 -28.52 -3.23
C ARG A 368 -59.77 -28.17 -3.15
N GLY A 369 -60.33 -27.74 -4.21
CA GLY A 369 -61.77 -27.64 -4.37
C GLY A 369 -62.12 -27.48 -5.84
N GLU A 370 -62.38 -28.56 -6.55
CA GLU A 370 -63.26 -28.68 -7.71
C GLU A 370 -64.73 -28.77 -7.23
N PRO A 371 -65.78 -28.77 -8.11
CA PRO A 371 -65.96 -28.11 -9.40
C PRO A 371 -67.34 -27.42 -9.49
N ALA A 372 -67.60 -26.59 -10.51
CA ALA A 372 -68.80 -26.58 -11.32
C ALA A 372 -68.60 -25.59 -12.50
#